data_bf5dd18bde5508a34bca88ea08dd3703
#
_entry.id   bf5dd18bde5508a34bca88ea08dd3703
#
_cell.length_a   1.000
_cell.length_b   1.000
_cell.length_c   1.000
_cell.angle_alpha   90.00
_cell.angle_beta   90.00
_cell.angle_gamma   90.00
#
_symmetry.space_group_name_H-M   'P 1'
#
loop_
_entity.id
_entity.type
_entity.pdbx_description
1 polymer ?
#
loop_
_entity_poly.entity_id
_entity_poly.type
_entity_poly.pdbx_seq_one_letter_code
_entity_poly.pdbx_strand_id
1 'polypeptide(L)'
;MKLKGMVAAVAAVGLAGGSNVNANDMNQMDKKLQSIVAVAAHEATGNLVALEGAVDEALGNGLTVSEVKEELSQLYAYTGFPRSLNALGVLQKVVARRGEKSLPVVVGEEPARFKPGYDALKQGTEVQTRLSGKPFTYSYCEATDYYLKAHLFGDIFASPVLTT
;
A
#
# COMPACT_ATOMS: atom_id res chain seq x y z
N MET A 1 -27.02 16.65 -14.47
CA MET A 1 -25.58 16.88 -14.25
C MET A 1 -24.86 15.55 -14.35
N LYS A 2 -23.95 15.41 -15.32
CA LYS A 2 -23.48 14.07 -15.76
C LYS A 2 -22.40 13.52 -14.83
N LEU A 3 -22.75 12.56 -13.98
CA LEU A 3 -21.81 11.80 -13.10
C LEU A 3 -20.80 10.92 -13.86
N LYS A 4 -20.92 10.80 -15.17
CA LYS A 4 -20.11 9.88 -16.01
C LYS A 4 -18.63 10.28 -16.19
N GLY A 5 -18.26 11.51 -15.87
CA GLY A 5 -16.89 11.99 -16.11
C GLY A 5 -15.90 11.79 -14.95
N MET A 6 -16.42 11.54 -13.74
CA MET A 6 -15.58 11.57 -12.53
C MET A 6 -15.02 10.20 -12.13
N VAL A 7 -15.76 9.14 -12.42
CA VAL A 7 -15.25 7.75 -12.17
C VAL A 7 -14.15 7.38 -13.17
N ALA A 8 -14.16 7.98 -14.37
CA ALA A 8 -13.14 7.73 -15.37
C ALA A 8 -11.77 8.40 -15.04
N ALA A 9 -11.76 9.48 -14.26
CA ALA A 9 -10.52 10.18 -13.95
C ALA A 9 -9.67 9.47 -12.88
N VAL A 10 -10.30 8.78 -11.92
CA VAL A 10 -9.57 8.00 -10.91
C VAL A 10 -9.08 6.67 -11.50
N ALA A 11 -9.84 6.07 -12.42
CA ALA A 11 -9.41 4.86 -13.13
C ALA A 11 -8.30 5.11 -14.17
N ALA A 12 -8.20 6.34 -14.71
CA ALA A 12 -7.20 6.66 -15.73
C ALA A 12 -5.79 6.89 -15.16
N VAL A 13 -5.65 7.18 -13.87
CA VAL A 13 -4.32 7.30 -13.22
C VAL A 13 -3.66 5.92 -13.04
N GLY A 14 -4.45 4.84 -12.99
CA GLY A 14 -3.91 3.46 -12.90
C GLY A 14 -3.65 2.80 -14.26
N LEU A 15 -4.07 3.40 -15.38
CA LEU A 15 -4.05 2.73 -16.69
C LEU A 15 -3.16 3.40 -17.75
N ALA A 16 -2.51 4.52 -17.45
CA ALA A 16 -1.61 5.19 -18.40
C ALA A 16 -0.24 4.48 -18.56
N GLY A 17 -0.03 3.36 -17.91
CA GLY A 17 1.13 2.48 -18.02
C GLY A 17 0.76 1.03 -18.32
N GLY A 18 -0.40 0.77 -18.90
CA GLY A 18 -0.86 -0.58 -19.24
C GLY A 18 -0.05 -1.19 -20.39
N SER A 19 1.17 -1.61 -20.13
CA SER A 19 1.77 -2.73 -20.84
C SER A 19 0.88 -3.94 -20.58
N ASN A 20 0.43 -4.61 -21.65
CA ASN A 20 -0.22 -5.92 -21.55
C ASN A 20 0.72 -6.84 -20.75
N VAL A 21 0.41 -7.05 -19.47
CA VAL A 21 1.16 -7.98 -18.61
C VAL A 21 0.84 -9.38 -19.13
N ASN A 22 1.74 -9.89 -19.92
CA ASN A 22 1.68 -11.24 -20.46
C ASN A 22 2.04 -12.23 -19.32
N ALA A 23 1.53 -13.46 -19.34
CA ALA A 23 1.90 -14.48 -18.37
C ALA A 23 3.43 -14.73 -18.29
N ASN A 24 4.19 -14.41 -19.36
CA ASN A 24 5.64 -14.45 -19.36
C ASN A 24 6.27 -13.30 -18.57
N ASP A 25 5.62 -12.13 -18.46
CA ASP A 25 6.11 -10.99 -17.70
C ASP A 25 5.99 -11.24 -16.19
N MET A 26 5.00 -12.02 -15.76
CA MET A 26 4.86 -12.47 -14.38
C MET A 26 6.03 -13.36 -13.92
N ASN A 27 6.62 -14.14 -14.82
CA ASN A 27 7.83 -14.93 -14.52
C ASN A 27 9.12 -14.09 -14.44
N GLN A 28 9.10 -12.84 -14.88
CA GLN A 28 10.22 -11.91 -14.80
C GLN A 28 10.08 -10.90 -13.66
N MET A 29 8.95 -10.93 -12.95
CA MET A 29 8.72 -10.05 -11.81
C MET A 29 9.73 -10.34 -10.69
N ASP A 30 10.35 -9.28 -10.17
CA ASP A 30 11.25 -9.40 -9.01
C ASP A 30 10.56 -10.13 -7.84
N LYS A 31 11.32 -10.96 -7.14
CA LYS A 31 10.82 -11.76 -6.01
C LYS A 31 10.17 -10.92 -4.92
N LYS A 32 10.67 -9.71 -4.68
CA LYS A 32 10.03 -8.76 -3.74
C LYS A 32 8.62 -8.40 -4.20
N LEU A 33 8.47 -8.04 -5.47
CA LEU A 33 7.17 -7.65 -6.01
C LEU A 33 6.19 -8.84 -6.06
N GLN A 34 6.68 -10.05 -6.36
CA GLN A 34 5.86 -11.28 -6.26
C GLN A 34 5.38 -11.50 -4.82
N SER A 35 6.24 -11.25 -3.83
CA SER A 35 5.90 -11.37 -2.42
C SER A 35 4.83 -10.35 -1.99
N ILE A 36 4.93 -9.10 -2.44
CA ILE A 36 3.90 -8.08 -2.20
C ILE A 36 2.55 -8.55 -2.76
N VAL A 37 2.51 -9.02 -4.00
CA VAL A 37 1.27 -9.54 -4.61
C VAL A 37 0.69 -10.71 -3.80
N ALA A 38 1.51 -11.63 -3.32
CA ALA A 38 1.06 -12.79 -2.56
C ALA A 38 0.51 -12.38 -1.17
N VAL A 39 1.19 -11.47 -0.47
CA VAL A 39 0.75 -10.94 0.83
C VAL A 39 -0.58 -10.21 0.67
N ALA A 40 -0.71 -9.31 -0.30
CA ALA A 40 -1.95 -8.58 -0.57
C ALA A 40 -3.11 -9.52 -0.91
N ALA A 41 -2.89 -10.53 -1.75
CA ALA A 41 -3.93 -11.48 -2.14
C ALA A 41 -4.45 -12.31 -0.95
N HIS A 42 -3.57 -12.78 -0.08
CA HIS A 42 -3.97 -13.55 1.10
C HIS A 42 -4.62 -12.69 2.18
N GLU A 43 -4.18 -11.45 2.36
CA GLU A 43 -4.86 -10.48 3.21
C GLU A 43 -6.27 -10.21 2.71
N ALA A 44 -6.43 -9.86 1.43
CA ALA A 44 -7.70 -9.53 0.81
C ALA A 44 -8.73 -10.66 0.90
N THR A 45 -8.28 -11.90 0.82
CA THR A 45 -9.16 -13.08 0.98
C THR A 45 -9.40 -13.46 2.44
N GLY A 46 -8.66 -12.90 3.39
CA GLY A 46 -8.71 -13.24 4.81
C GLY A 46 -8.11 -14.62 5.13
N ASN A 47 -7.29 -15.18 4.25
CA ASN A 47 -6.63 -16.47 4.45
C ASN A 47 -5.37 -16.31 5.32
N LEU A 48 -5.56 -16.22 6.64
CA LEU A 48 -4.48 -15.96 7.58
C LEU A 48 -3.41 -17.07 7.62
N VAL A 49 -3.78 -18.31 7.31
CA VAL A 49 -2.84 -19.44 7.26
C VAL A 49 -1.88 -19.30 6.08
N ALA A 50 -2.40 -19.02 4.89
CA ALA A 50 -1.57 -18.78 3.71
C ALA A 50 -0.79 -17.46 3.82
N LEU A 51 -1.38 -16.43 4.44
CA LEU A 51 -0.72 -15.15 4.72
C LEU A 51 0.52 -15.34 5.58
N GLU A 52 0.48 -16.21 6.58
CA GLU A 52 1.65 -16.48 7.44
C GLU A 52 2.85 -17.00 6.63
N GLY A 53 2.60 -17.92 5.69
CA GLY A 53 3.63 -18.41 4.77
C GLY A 53 4.13 -17.32 3.82
N ALA A 54 3.21 -16.54 3.23
CA ALA A 54 3.56 -15.46 2.31
C ALA A 54 4.38 -14.35 2.98
N VAL A 55 4.06 -13.98 4.21
CA VAL A 55 4.84 -13.00 5.00
C VAL A 55 6.23 -13.54 5.33
N ASP A 56 6.36 -14.81 5.72
CA ASP A 56 7.65 -15.42 6.01
C ASP A 56 8.55 -15.45 4.76
N GLU A 57 7.98 -15.80 3.61
CA GLU A 57 8.66 -15.78 2.32
C GLU A 57 9.04 -14.34 1.90
N ALA A 58 8.15 -13.38 2.09
CA ALA A 58 8.38 -11.96 1.77
C ALA A 58 9.62 -11.41 2.52
N LEU A 59 9.70 -11.67 3.83
CA LEU A 59 10.87 -11.30 4.63
C LEU A 59 12.12 -12.07 4.19
N GLY A 60 11.98 -13.31 3.77
CA GLY A 60 13.07 -14.14 3.19
C GLY A 60 13.57 -13.62 1.85
N ASN A 61 12.69 -13.06 1.03
CA ASN A 61 12.99 -12.44 -0.27
C ASN A 61 13.53 -11.01 -0.13
N GLY A 62 13.71 -10.52 1.11
CA GLY A 62 14.38 -9.25 1.40
C GLY A 62 13.42 -8.06 1.54
N LEU A 63 12.10 -8.28 1.69
CA LEU A 63 11.22 -7.23 2.18
C LEU A 63 11.54 -6.93 3.64
N THR A 64 11.47 -5.67 3.99
CA THR A 64 11.61 -5.22 5.38
C THR A 64 10.30 -5.35 6.13
N VAL A 65 10.37 -5.37 7.45
CA VAL A 65 9.17 -5.34 8.30
C VAL A 65 8.34 -4.09 8.04
N SER A 66 9.00 -2.94 7.80
CA SER A 66 8.31 -1.68 7.50
C SER A 66 7.60 -1.72 6.15
N GLU A 67 8.17 -2.33 5.12
CA GLU A 67 7.50 -2.53 3.82
C GLU A 67 6.25 -3.39 3.97
N VAL A 68 6.33 -4.53 4.67
CA VAL A 68 5.15 -5.40 4.90
C VAL A 68 4.12 -4.73 5.82
N LYS A 69 4.56 -4.01 6.87
CA LYS A 69 3.64 -3.21 7.70
C LYS A 69 2.89 -2.17 6.88
N GLU A 70 3.61 -1.47 6.02
CA GLU A 70 3.03 -0.44 5.17
C GLU A 70 2.01 -1.01 4.22
N GLU A 71 2.33 -2.11 3.53
CA GLU A 71 1.42 -2.82 2.65
C GLU A 71 0.13 -3.24 3.38
N LEU A 72 0.25 -3.99 4.48
CA LEU A 72 -0.89 -4.46 5.27
C LEU A 72 -1.71 -3.32 5.87
N SER A 73 -1.05 -2.20 6.23
CA SER A 73 -1.73 -1.01 6.74
C SER A 73 -2.52 -0.31 5.63
N GLN A 74 -1.97 -0.16 4.42
CA GLN A 74 -2.65 0.51 3.32
C GLN A 74 -3.86 -0.30 2.80
N LEU A 75 -3.80 -1.61 2.88
CA LEU A 75 -4.87 -2.50 2.44
C LEU A 75 -6.19 -2.27 3.19
N TYR A 76 -6.19 -1.67 4.40
CA TYR A 76 -7.44 -1.37 5.10
C TYR A 76 -8.41 -0.54 4.26
N ALA A 77 -7.91 0.31 3.36
CA ALA A 77 -8.73 1.14 2.49
C ALA A 77 -9.56 0.34 1.48
N TYR A 78 -9.19 -0.92 1.23
CA TYR A 78 -9.82 -1.83 0.27
C TYR A 78 -10.53 -2.98 0.96
N THR A 79 -9.98 -3.50 2.04
CA THR A 79 -10.43 -4.73 2.71
C THR A 79 -11.06 -4.49 4.08
N GLY A 80 -10.94 -3.27 4.58
CA GLY A 80 -11.42 -2.83 5.89
C GLY A 80 -10.44 -3.12 7.03
N PHE A 81 -10.53 -2.33 8.09
CA PHE A 81 -9.68 -2.43 9.28
C PHE A 81 -9.61 -3.84 9.90
N PRO A 82 -10.72 -4.61 10.03
CA PRO A 82 -10.62 -5.93 10.67
C PRO A 82 -9.64 -6.88 9.97
N ARG A 83 -9.61 -6.90 8.64
CA ARG A 83 -8.66 -7.74 7.89
C ARG A 83 -7.23 -7.25 8.03
N SER A 84 -7.01 -5.95 7.83
CA SER A 84 -5.69 -5.33 8.01
C SER A 84 -5.11 -5.59 9.41
N LEU A 85 -5.91 -5.42 10.48
CA LEU A 85 -5.47 -5.68 11.85
C LEU A 85 -5.12 -7.15 12.10
N ASN A 86 -5.93 -8.09 11.58
CA ASN A 86 -5.63 -9.52 11.66
C ASN A 86 -4.33 -9.85 10.93
N ALA A 87 -4.12 -9.27 9.75
CA ALA A 87 -2.91 -9.48 8.97
C ALA A 87 -1.66 -8.91 9.64
N LEU A 88 -1.75 -7.72 10.25
CA LEU A 88 -0.68 -7.17 11.08
C LEU A 88 -0.35 -8.05 12.28
N GLY A 89 -1.36 -8.70 12.89
CA GLY A 89 -1.15 -9.72 13.92
C GLY A 89 -0.39 -10.95 13.40
N VAL A 90 -0.61 -11.36 12.16
CA VAL A 90 0.17 -12.43 11.51
C VAL A 90 1.61 -11.99 11.31
N LEU A 91 1.86 -10.78 10.78
CA LEU A 91 3.22 -10.25 10.64
C LEU A 91 3.96 -10.25 11.99
N GLN A 92 3.32 -9.77 13.06
CA GLN A 92 3.93 -9.76 14.39
C GLN A 92 4.37 -11.16 14.84
N LYS A 93 3.53 -12.18 14.63
CA LYS A 93 3.86 -13.58 14.95
C LYS A 93 5.03 -14.11 14.11
N VAL A 94 5.04 -13.81 12.82
CA VAL A 94 6.12 -14.25 11.92
C VAL A 94 7.44 -13.62 12.32
N VAL A 95 7.47 -12.32 12.60
CA VAL A 95 8.68 -11.61 13.05
C VAL A 95 9.22 -12.20 14.35
N ALA A 96 8.35 -12.46 15.34
CA ALA A 96 8.76 -13.09 16.60
C ALA A 96 9.37 -14.48 16.37
N ARG A 97 8.68 -15.33 15.61
CA ARG A 97 9.15 -16.69 15.26
C ARG A 97 10.50 -16.68 14.51
N ARG A 98 10.70 -15.72 13.59
CA ARG A 98 11.98 -15.57 12.89
C ARG A 98 13.10 -15.18 13.85
N GLY A 99 12.82 -14.28 14.80
CA GLY A 99 13.76 -13.91 15.87
C GLY A 99 14.17 -15.12 16.72
N GLU A 100 13.20 -15.94 17.17
CA GLU A 100 13.46 -17.15 17.93
C GLU A 100 14.35 -18.16 17.17
N LYS A 101 14.19 -18.23 15.85
CA LYS A 101 14.98 -19.11 14.97
C LYS A 101 16.28 -18.47 14.47
N SER A 102 16.63 -17.28 14.92
CA SER A 102 17.78 -16.50 14.45
C SER A 102 17.81 -16.29 12.93
N LEU A 103 16.62 -16.23 12.30
CA LEU A 103 16.48 -15.92 10.88
C LEU A 103 16.58 -14.41 10.66
N PRO A 104 17.12 -13.95 9.52
CA PRO A 104 17.25 -12.53 9.24
C PRO A 104 15.90 -11.79 9.27
N VAL A 105 15.86 -10.67 9.99
CA VAL A 105 14.74 -9.73 10.02
C VAL A 105 15.31 -8.32 9.86
N VAL A 106 15.00 -7.68 8.75
CA VAL A 106 15.37 -6.28 8.50
C VAL A 106 14.17 -5.39 8.84
N VAL A 107 14.34 -4.44 9.76
CA VAL A 107 13.22 -3.60 10.22
C VAL A 107 12.78 -2.63 9.14
N GLY A 108 13.71 -1.95 8.47
CA GLY A 108 13.40 -0.93 7.46
C GLY A 108 13.13 0.46 8.04
N GLU A 109 12.77 1.40 7.17
CA GLU A 109 12.49 2.79 7.54
C GLU A 109 11.02 2.97 7.93
N GLU A 110 10.76 3.88 8.88
CA GLU A 110 9.39 4.25 9.25
C GLU A 110 8.81 5.29 8.26
N PRO A 111 7.50 5.24 7.99
CA PRO A 111 6.83 6.17 7.10
C PRO A 111 7.01 7.64 7.53
N ALA A 112 7.16 8.53 6.53
CA ALA A 112 7.36 9.96 6.76
C ALA A 112 6.21 10.63 7.54
N ARG A 113 4.98 10.11 7.44
CA ARG A 113 3.80 10.62 8.16
C ARG A 113 3.90 10.56 9.69
N PHE A 114 4.83 9.77 10.21
CA PHE A 114 5.10 9.72 11.67
C PHE A 114 6.21 10.65 12.13
N LYS A 115 6.85 11.38 11.21
CA LYS A 115 7.89 12.37 11.55
C LYS A 115 7.24 13.65 12.10
N PRO A 116 7.84 14.29 13.11
CA PRO A 116 7.35 15.58 13.60
C PRO A 116 7.27 16.63 12.49
N GLY A 117 6.20 17.40 12.46
CA GLY A 117 5.99 18.46 11.47
C GLY A 117 5.48 17.96 10.11
N TYR A 118 5.13 16.68 9.96
CA TYR A 118 4.50 16.19 8.75
C TYR A 118 3.08 16.77 8.60
N ASP A 119 2.81 17.41 7.46
CA ASP A 119 1.51 17.96 7.09
C ASP A 119 0.91 17.14 5.94
N ALA A 120 0.05 16.19 6.30
CA ALA A 120 -0.55 15.26 5.34
C ALA A 120 -1.41 15.99 4.30
N LEU A 121 -2.13 17.06 4.68
CA LEU A 121 -2.96 17.81 3.75
C LEU A 121 -2.12 18.55 2.71
N LYS A 122 -1.04 19.17 3.14
CA LYS A 122 -0.10 19.86 2.25
C LYS A 122 0.57 18.87 1.30
N GLN A 123 1.18 17.81 1.85
CA GLN A 123 1.86 16.77 1.06
C GLN A 123 0.90 16.09 0.07
N GLY A 124 -0.30 15.75 0.54
CA GLY A 124 -1.31 15.13 -0.32
C GLY A 124 -1.83 16.03 -1.42
N THR A 125 -1.97 17.33 -1.16
CA THR A 125 -2.33 18.30 -2.20
C THR A 125 -1.26 18.40 -3.29
N GLU A 126 0.01 18.39 -2.91
CA GLU A 126 1.15 18.40 -3.83
C GLU A 126 1.20 17.10 -4.66
N VAL A 127 1.08 15.92 -4.00
CA VAL A 127 1.06 14.62 -4.68
C VAL A 127 -0.13 14.51 -5.63
N GLN A 128 -1.33 14.88 -5.18
CA GLN A 128 -2.52 14.89 -6.02
C GLN A 128 -2.33 15.76 -7.27
N THR A 129 -1.82 16.98 -7.10
CA THR A 129 -1.57 17.91 -8.20
C THR A 129 -0.58 17.32 -9.21
N ARG A 130 0.52 16.73 -8.72
CA ARG A 130 1.53 16.08 -9.56
C ARG A 130 0.95 14.92 -10.36
N LEU A 131 0.17 14.04 -9.73
CA LEU A 131 -0.40 12.86 -10.38
C LEU A 131 -1.54 13.20 -11.33
N SER A 132 -2.34 14.23 -11.00
CA SER A 132 -3.47 14.68 -11.84
C SER A 132 -3.07 15.66 -12.95
N GLY A 133 -1.83 16.17 -12.91
CA GLY A 133 -1.33 17.20 -13.83
C GLY A 133 -1.89 18.62 -13.56
N LYS A 134 -2.81 18.78 -12.61
CA LYS A 134 -3.40 20.06 -12.22
C LYS A 134 -4.01 19.97 -10.82
N PRO A 135 -4.18 21.12 -10.11
CA PRO A 135 -4.92 21.15 -8.86
C PRO A 135 -6.36 20.65 -9.05
N PHE A 136 -6.83 19.88 -8.09
CA PHE A 136 -8.18 19.33 -8.07
C PHE A 136 -8.85 19.58 -6.71
N THR A 137 -10.13 19.93 -6.73
CA THR A 137 -10.96 20.07 -5.53
C THR A 137 -12.30 19.39 -5.76
N TYR A 138 -12.68 18.52 -4.83
CA TYR A 138 -13.98 17.86 -4.84
C TYR A 138 -15.01 18.73 -4.11
N SER A 139 -15.55 19.71 -4.82
CA SER A 139 -16.42 20.75 -4.24
C SER A 139 -17.79 20.27 -3.74
N TYR A 140 -18.22 19.07 -4.13
CA TYR A 140 -19.52 18.54 -3.73
C TYR A 140 -19.57 18.06 -2.28
N CYS A 141 -18.40 17.61 -1.73
CA CYS A 141 -18.30 17.14 -0.36
C CYS A 141 -16.91 17.47 0.19
N GLU A 142 -16.84 18.44 1.10
CA GLU A 142 -15.59 18.90 1.72
C GLU A 142 -14.88 17.79 2.48
N ALA A 143 -15.63 16.93 3.19
CA ALA A 143 -15.05 15.80 3.92
C ALA A 143 -14.36 14.84 2.97
N THR A 144 -14.96 14.53 1.82
CA THR A 144 -14.35 13.67 0.80
C THR A 144 -13.12 14.32 0.20
N ASP A 145 -13.14 15.62 -0.08
CA ASP A 145 -11.97 16.37 -0.58
C ASP A 145 -10.80 16.30 0.43
N TYR A 146 -11.11 16.49 1.71
CA TYR A 146 -10.13 16.36 2.78
C TYR A 146 -9.54 14.96 2.88
N TYR A 147 -10.38 13.91 2.87
CA TYR A 147 -9.91 12.52 2.93
C TYR A 147 -9.05 12.15 1.71
N LEU A 148 -9.45 12.60 0.53
CA LEU A 148 -8.64 12.39 -0.66
C LEU A 148 -7.26 13.03 -0.51
N LYS A 149 -7.18 14.29 -0.13
CA LYS A 149 -5.92 15.02 -0.03
C LYS A 149 -5.08 14.56 1.16
N ALA A 150 -5.61 14.63 2.37
CA ALA A 150 -4.84 14.35 3.57
C ALA A 150 -4.53 12.85 3.70
N HIS A 151 -5.51 11.99 3.46
CA HIS A 151 -5.36 10.57 3.72
C HIS A 151 -4.89 9.77 2.51
N LEU A 152 -5.64 9.78 1.40
CA LEU A 152 -5.25 8.97 0.24
C LEU A 152 -3.91 9.45 -0.36
N PHE A 153 -3.81 10.74 -0.67
CA PHE A 153 -2.59 11.27 -1.28
C PHE A 153 -1.50 11.61 -0.27
N GLY A 154 -1.86 12.07 0.93
CA GLY A 154 -0.91 12.48 1.96
C GLY A 154 -0.33 11.31 2.75
N ASP A 155 -1.15 10.38 3.23
CA ASP A 155 -0.66 9.26 4.04
C ASP A 155 -0.27 8.05 3.18
N ILE A 156 -1.04 7.72 2.13
CA ILE A 156 -0.82 6.51 1.35
C ILE A 156 0.12 6.78 0.17
N PHE A 157 -0.27 7.62 -0.78
CA PHE A 157 0.51 7.83 -2.01
C PHE A 157 1.79 8.65 -1.81
N ALA A 158 1.90 9.42 -0.74
CA ALA A 158 3.12 10.12 -0.37
C ALA A 158 4.11 9.25 0.42
N SER A 159 3.74 8.02 0.80
CA SER A 159 4.61 7.15 1.55
C SER A 159 5.79 6.66 0.71
N PRO A 160 7.04 6.86 1.14
CA PRO A 160 8.21 6.40 0.41
C PRO A 160 8.53 4.92 0.66
N VAL A 161 7.82 4.24 1.57
CA VAL A 161 8.18 2.89 2.04
C VAL A 161 7.96 1.84 0.96
N LEU A 162 6.91 1.99 0.15
CA LEU A 162 6.57 1.08 -0.96
C LEU A 162 6.88 1.69 -2.34
N THR A 163 7.71 2.71 -2.43
CA THR A 163 8.14 3.24 -3.73
C THR A 163 9.06 2.25 -4.41
N THR A 164 8.67 1.81 -5.55
CA THR A 164 9.51 1.07 -6.51
C THR A 164 10.25 2.02 -7.42
#